data_6f3f8ecfe19a390f77d780811777fe5b
#
_entry.id   6f3f8ecfe19a390f77d780811777fe5b
#
_cell.length_a   1.000
_cell.length_b   1.000
_cell.length_c   1.000
_cell.angle_alpha   90.00
_cell.angle_beta   90.00
_cell.angle_gamma   90.00
#
_symmetry.space_group_name_H-M   'P 1'
#
loop_
_entity.id
_entity.type
_entity.pdbx_description
1 polymer ?
#
loop_
_entity_poly.entity_id
_entity_poly.type
_entity_poly.pdbx_seq_one_letter_code
_entity_poly.pdbx_strand_id
1 'polypeptide(L)'
;MKPGTVLWWGRFDPDYSRNRILRQAYAALGWNIVDFHPLLSGLVGDVEALLRRPPPADLVHLPCFRQRDMAAAARYARRHGLPLLIDPLTSAYDKQVYEKYHLPVDSLRARWLLHYERWLFSGADRVLADTPEHARFFIKTLGVDPAKVNIVYVGAEEPLFSPAPLPAVGNELEVLFFGSFIPLQGPQVIVDAARIYSGPPVRWTLLGQGPLRADCQRRARGLANVNFENWIPYRDLPARIHRAHILLGVFGPTAKAGRVMPNKVFQALACGRPLVTCQAPSYPDELLASQNSGIAWIQAADAAGLADAVAELASQPEQLAAKGAASRASYEKYFSTDMIREQLHAALTAMT
;
A
#
# COMPACT_ATOMS: atom_id res chain seq x y z
N MET A 1 -5.74 -25.27 -3.81
CA MET A 1 -5.95 -26.02 -2.53
C MET A 1 -7.41 -25.97 -2.10
N LYS A 2 -7.93 -27.03 -1.44
CA LYS A 2 -9.24 -26.96 -0.75
C LYS A 2 -9.08 -26.11 0.51
N PRO A 3 -10.15 -25.41 0.95
CA PRO A 3 -10.13 -24.69 2.22
C PRO A 3 -9.75 -25.61 3.38
N GLY A 4 -8.91 -25.12 4.26
CA GLY A 4 -8.37 -25.84 5.42
C GLY A 4 -7.98 -24.87 6.52
N THR A 5 -6.92 -25.16 7.25
CA THR A 5 -6.39 -24.28 8.31
C THR A 5 -5.09 -23.63 7.86
N VAL A 6 -5.02 -22.30 7.93
CA VAL A 6 -3.80 -21.53 7.73
C VAL A 6 -3.17 -21.14 9.07
N LEU A 7 -1.90 -21.51 9.26
CA LEU A 7 -1.10 -21.07 10.38
C LEU A 7 -0.50 -19.69 10.06
N TRP A 8 -1.02 -18.65 10.68
CA TRP A 8 -0.58 -17.27 10.52
C TRP A 8 0.62 -17.00 11.43
N TRP A 9 1.80 -16.94 10.85
CA TRP A 9 3.06 -17.03 11.57
C TRP A 9 3.73 -15.70 11.82
N GLY A 10 4.10 -15.38 13.05
CA GLY A 10 4.96 -14.25 13.41
C GLY A 10 4.35 -13.25 14.37
N ARG A 11 5.15 -12.28 14.81
CA ARG A 11 4.70 -11.16 15.66
C ARG A 11 4.20 -10.02 14.76
N PHE A 12 3.09 -10.22 14.11
CA PHE A 12 2.47 -9.24 13.23
C PHE A 12 1.54 -8.30 14.00
N ASP A 13 1.26 -7.15 13.39
CA ASP A 13 0.20 -6.26 13.84
C ASP A 13 -1.13 -6.71 13.21
N PRO A 14 -2.10 -7.21 13.99
CA PRO A 14 -3.39 -7.66 13.47
C PRO A 14 -4.21 -6.49 12.91
N ASP A 15 -3.95 -5.27 13.36
CA ASP A 15 -4.66 -4.06 12.95
C ASP A 15 -4.05 -3.37 11.73
N TYR A 16 -2.94 -3.89 11.21
CA TYR A 16 -2.42 -3.40 9.94
C TYR A 16 -3.36 -3.76 8.78
N SER A 17 -3.74 -2.78 7.96
CA SER A 17 -4.74 -2.90 6.89
C SER A 17 -4.55 -4.15 6.00
N ARG A 18 -3.32 -4.40 5.53
CA ARG A 18 -2.98 -5.58 4.71
C ARG A 18 -3.33 -6.90 5.41
N ASN A 19 -3.01 -7.01 6.70
CA ASN A 19 -3.31 -8.22 7.47
C ASN A 19 -4.81 -8.42 7.61
N ARG A 20 -5.57 -7.35 7.95
CA ARG A 20 -7.03 -7.44 8.07
C ARG A 20 -7.68 -7.87 6.76
N ILE A 21 -7.30 -7.26 5.64
CA ILE A 21 -7.88 -7.54 4.32
C ILE A 21 -7.59 -8.99 3.89
N LEU A 22 -6.34 -9.46 4.02
CA LEU A 22 -6.02 -10.85 3.67
C LEU A 22 -6.71 -11.86 4.58
N ARG A 23 -6.81 -11.58 5.89
CA ARG A 23 -7.53 -12.46 6.83
C ARG A 23 -9.02 -12.54 6.48
N GLN A 24 -9.64 -11.42 6.09
CA GLN A 24 -11.01 -11.41 5.57
C GLN A 24 -11.14 -12.23 4.28
N ALA A 25 -10.19 -12.09 3.35
CA ALA A 25 -10.17 -12.87 2.12
C ALA A 25 -10.02 -14.38 2.37
N TYR A 26 -9.13 -14.80 3.29
CA TYR A 26 -9.01 -16.20 3.71
C TYR A 26 -10.32 -16.72 4.32
N ALA A 27 -10.93 -15.97 5.23
CA ALA A 27 -12.21 -16.35 5.85
C ALA A 27 -13.34 -16.49 4.81
N ALA A 28 -13.41 -15.55 3.85
CA ALA A 28 -14.38 -15.59 2.75
C ALA A 28 -14.15 -16.77 1.79
N LEU A 29 -12.92 -17.28 1.69
CA LEU A 29 -12.57 -18.51 0.97
C LEU A 29 -12.80 -19.79 1.80
N GLY A 30 -13.32 -19.67 3.03
CA GLY A 30 -13.62 -20.80 3.90
C GLY A 30 -12.41 -21.36 4.68
N TRP A 31 -11.29 -20.62 4.74
CA TRP A 31 -10.13 -20.99 5.52
C TRP A 31 -10.28 -20.65 6.99
N ASN A 32 -9.89 -21.57 7.87
CA ASN A 32 -9.73 -21.30 9.29
C ASN A 32 -8.34 -20.68 9.56
N ILE A 33 -8.26 -19.61 10.35
CA ILE A 33 -7.01 -18.92 10.65
C ILE A 33 -6.60 -19.19 12.09
N VAL A 34 -5.38 -19.72 12.27
CA VAL A 34 -4.76 -19.93 13.57
C VAL A 34 -3.51 -19.10 13.69
N ASP A 35 -3.44 -18.27 14.72
CA ASP A 35 -2.30 -17.40 14.94
C ASP A 35 -1.19 -18.11 15.73
N PHE A 36 0.04 -17.99 15.26
CA PHE A 36 1.22 -18.41 15.99
C PHE A 36 2.19 -17.22 16.16
N HIS A 37 2.28 -16.73 17.39
CA HIS A 37 3.20 -15.64 17.77
C HIS A 37 4.40 -16.23 18.52
N PRO A 38 5.62 -16.28 17.92
CA PRO A 38 6.83 -16.63 18.66
C PRO A 38 7.08 -15.65 19.81
N LEU A 39 7.22 -16.16 21.03
CA LEU A 39 7.42 -15.32 22.22
C LEU A 39 8.88 -14.91 22.41
N LEU A 40 9.82 -15.84 22.16
CA LEU A 40 11.24 -15.62 22.40
C LEU A 40 11.89 -14.83 21.25
N SER A 41 11.87 -15.38 20.05
CA SER A 41 12.47 -14.76 18.88
C SER A 41 11.88 -15.31 17.59
N GLY A 42 11.68 -14.43 16.60
CA GLY A 42 11.29 -14.84 15.25
C GLY A 42 12.32 -15.76 14.57
N LEU A 43 13.60 -15.63 14.91
CA LEU A 43 14.68 -16.44 14.31
C LEU A 43 14.65 -17.92 14.72
N VAL A 44 14.11 -18.22 15.88
CA VAL A 44 13.99 -19.58 16.47
C VAL A 44 12.56 -19.98 16.74
N GLY A 45 11.61 -19.35 16.09
CA GLY A 45 10.19 -19.62 16.25
C GLY A 45 9.78 -21.05 15.91
N ASP A 46 10.53 -21.73 15.03
CA ASP A 46 10.33 -23.14 14.71
C ASP A 46 10.63 -24.07 15.90
N VAL A 47 11.66 -23.78 16.70
CA VAL A 47 11.98 -24.52 17.92
C VAL A 47 10.89 -24.29 18.96
N GLU A 48 10.43 -23.04 19.13
CA GLU A 48 9.32 -22.71 20.01
C GLU A 48 8.02 -23.42 19.59
N ALA A 49 7.73 -23.46 18.28
CA ALA A 49 6.56 -24.18 17.76
C ALA A 49 6.58 -25.68 18.04
N LEU A 50 7.76 -26.32 18.04
CA LEU A 50 7.88 -27.72 18.45
C LEU A 50 7.49 -27.97 19.91
N LEU A 51 7.79 -27.01 20.79
CA LEU A 51 7.45 -27.09 22.20
C LEU A 51 5.97 -26.75 22.46
N ARG A 52 5.46 -25.69 21.81
CA ARG A 52 4.09 -25.19 22.00
C ARG A 52 3.04 -25.91 21.19
N ARG A 53 3.46 -26.67 20.17
CA ARG A 53 2.60 -27.55 19.33
C ARG A 53 1.35 -26.80 18.83
N PRO A 54 1.48 -25.82 17.92
CA PRO A 54 0.32 -25.18 17.32
C PRO A 54 -0.62 -26.22 16.70
N PRO A 55 -1.92 -25.95 16.60
CA PRO A 55 -2.86 -26.86 15.94
C PRO A 55 -2.41 -27.27 14.54
N PRO A 56 -2.82 -28.46 14.06
CA PRO A 56 -2.55 -28.88 12.69
C PRO A 56 -3.01 -27.83 11.68
N ALA A 57 -2.20 -27.60 10.65
CA ALA A 57 -2.48 -26.65 9.59
C ALA A 57 -2.17 -27.25 8.23
N ASP A 58 -2.77 -26.69 7.19
CA ASP A 58 -2.59 -27.12 5.79
C ASP A 58 -1.66 -26.16 5.02
N LEU A 59 -1.41 -24.97 5.59
CA LEU A 59 -0.60 -23.91 5.00
C LEU A 59 0.04 -23.05 6.10
N VAL A 60 1.29 -22.64 5.90
CA VAL A 60 1.92 -21.58 6.70
C VAL A 60 1.87 -20.27 5.92
N HIS A 61 1.24 -19.24 6.49
CA HIS A 61 1.23 -17.88 5.94
C HIS A 61 2.11 -16.96 6.79
N LEU A 62 3.12 -16.37 6.16
CA LEU A 62 3.97 -15.37 6.81
C LEU A 62 3.49 -13.96 6.38
N PRO A 63 2.88 -13.18 7.30
CA PRO A 63 2.29 -11.88 6.98
C PRO A 63 3.33 -10.78 6.75
N CYS A 64 2.86 -9.59 6.38
CA CYS A 64 3.70 -8.47 6.02
C CYS A 64 4.67 -8.04 7.14
N PHE A 65 5.84 -7.53 6.72
CA PHE A 65 6.93 -7.05 7.59
C PHE A 65 7.56 -8.10 8.52
N ARG A 66 7.41 -9.39 8.19
CA ARG A 66 7.93 -10.49 9.02
C ARG A 66 9.16 -11.18 8.43
N GLN A 67 10.03 -10.45 7.70
CA GLN A 67 11.24 -10.99 7.10
C GLN A 67 12.14 -11.75 8.09
N ARG A 68 12.19 -11.31 9.35
CA ARG A 68 12.97 -11.98 10.40
C ARG A 68 12.45 -13.37 10.77
N ASP A 69 11.17 -13.64 10.53
CA ASP A 69 10.55 -14.93 10.83
C ASP A 69 10.62 -15.91 9.65
N MET A 70 11.02 -15.46 8.45
CA MET A 70 11.00 -16.27 7.22
C MET A 70 11.78 -17.57 7.35
N ALA A 71 13.01 -17.51 7.90
CA ALA A 71 13.86 -18.69 8.05
C ALA A 71 13.24 -19.74 8.98
N ALA A 72 12.68 -19.31 10.10
CA ALA A 72 12.01 -20.22 11.06
C ALA A 72 10.73 -20.79 10.47
N ALA A 73 9.90 -19.98 9.85
CA ALA A 73 8.69 -20.41 9.15
C ALA A 73 9.00 -21.46 8.07
N ALA A 74 10.04 -21.24 7.26
CA ALA A 74 10.48 -22.18 6.22
C ALA A 74 10.99 -23.50 6.80
N ARG A 75 11.73 -23.49 7.93
CA ARG A 75 12.16 -24.73 8.59
C ARG A 75 10.98 -25.50 9.16
N TYR A 76 10.03 -24.79 9.80
CA TYR A 76 8.80 -25.39 10.33
C TYR A 76 7.96 -26.02 9.21
N ALA A 77 7.67 -25.26 8.15
CA ALA A 77 6.89 -25.72 7.01
C ALA A 77 7.49 -26.98 6.37
N ARG A 78 8.80 -26.97 6.08
CA ARG A 78 9.51 -28.16 5.52
C ARG A 78 9.43 -29.38 6.45
N ARG A 79 9.61 -29.20 7.77
CA ARG A 79 9.56 -30.29 8.74
C ARG A 79 8.17 -30.96 8.79
N HIS A 80 7.13 -30.19 8.56
CA HIS A 80 5.75 -30.68 8.61
C HIS A 80 5.15 -30.97 7.24
N GLY A 81 5.91 -30.83 6.16
CA GLY A 81 5.42 -31.04 4.79
C GLY A 81 4.36 -30.03 4.37
N LEU A 82 4.38 -28.82 4.94
CA LEU A 82 3.41 -27.76 4.68
C LEU A 82 3.94 -26.77 3.63
N PRO A 83 3.11 -26.28 2.71
CA PRO A 83 3.47 -25.18 1.84
C PRO A 83 3.64 -23.89 2.65
N LEU A 84 4.60 -23.05 2.21
CA LEU A 84 4.88 -21.73 2.79
C LEU A 84 4.53 -20.62 1.80
N LEU A 85 3.54 -19.81 2.16
CA LEU A 85 3.20 -18.58 1.48
C LEU A 85 3.75 -17.38 2.27
N ILE A 86 4.46 -16.48 1.61
CA ILE A 86 4.97 -15.25 2.22
C ILE A 86 4.33 -14.01 1.59
N ASP A 87 3.95 -13.05 2.43
CA ASP A 87 3.44 -11.72 2.05
C ASP A 87 4.38 -10.62 2.59
N PRO A 88 5.56 -10.40 1.99
CA PRO A 88 6.57 -9.51 2.56
C PRO A 88 6.16 -8.03 2.54
N LEU A 89 5.28 -7.62 1.63
CA LEU A 89 4.84 -6.25 1.28
C LEU A 89 6.01 -5.35 0.84
N THR A 90 7.22 -5.58 1.34
CA THR A 90 8.43 -4.86 0.96
C THR A 90 9.66 -5.71 1.25
N SER A 91 10.76 -5.44 0.53
CA SER A 91 12.07 -6.00 0.81
C SER A 91 12.84 -5.08 1.77
N ALA A 92 13.63 -5.66 2.69
CA ALA A 92 14.52 -4.88 3.53
C ALA A 92 15.65 -4.23 2.71
N TYR A 93 16.13 -4.92 1.67
CA TYR A 93 17.11 -4.38 0.73
C TYR A 93 16.53 -3.16 -0.01
N ASP A 94 15.32 -3.28 -0.58
CA ASP A 94 14.63 -2.15 -1.23
C ASP A 94 14.46 -0.96 -0.28
N LYS A 95 14.06 -1.23 0.96
CA LYS A 95 13.87 -0.20 1.98
C LYS A 95 15.16 0.52 2.38
N GLN A 96 16.26 -0.21 2.55
CA GLN A 96 17.53 0.38 3.03
C GLN A 96 18.29 1.08 1.89
N VAL A 97 18.22 0.57 0.67
CA VAL A 97 18.97 1.09 -0.47
C VAL A 97 18.18 2.16 -1.22
N TYR A 98 16.90 1.93 -1.54
CA TYR A 98 16.13 2.77 -2.46
C TYR A 98 15.07 3.66 -1.82
N GLU A 99 14.74 3.46 -0.54
CA GLU A 99 13.81 4.34 0.18
C GLU A 99 14.55 5.25 1.16
N LYS A 100 15.35 4.65 2.06
CA LYS A 100 16.03 5.39 3.13
C LYS A 100 17.41 5.88 2.73
N TYR A 101 18.01 5.31 1.66
CA TYR A 101 19.37 5.60 1.20
C TYR A 101 20.43 5.43 2.31
N HIS A 102 20.19 4.52 3.27
CA HIS A 102 21.10 4.25 4.38
C HIS A 102 22.29 3.37 3.96
N LEU A 103 22.10 2.59 2.89
CA LEU A 103 23.14 1.70 2.35
C LEU A 103 23.39 2.07 0.89
N PRO A 104 24.63 2.48 0.53
CA PRO A 104 25.02 2.58 -0.87
C PRO A 104 24.89 1.23 -1.56
N VAL A 105 24.35 1.22 -2.79
CA VAL A 105 24.05 -0.02 -3.54
C VAL A 105 25.27 -0.94 -3.68
N ASP A 106 26.46 -0.38 -3.85
CA ASP A 106 27.72 -1.12 -4.03
C ASP A 106 28.42 -1.52 -2.73
N SER A 107 27.86 -1.14 -1.57
CA SER A 107 28.45 -1.45 -0.27
C SER A 107 28.41 -2.95 0.03
N LEU A 108 29.41 -3.46 0.77
CA LEU A 108 29.43 -4.86 1.22
C LEU A 108 28.19 -5.22 2.05
N ARG A 109 27.67 -4.27 2.84
CA ARG A 109 26.45 -4.46 3.64
C ARG A 109 25.22 -4.61 2.76
N ALA A 110 25.08 -3.80 1.69
CA ALA A 110 24.00 -3.93 0.74
C ALA A 110 24.04 -5.26 -0.01
N ARG A 111 25.23 -5.68 -0.47
CA ARG A 111 25.45 -6.99 -1.11
C ARG A 111 25.10 -8.14 -0.16
N TRP A 112 25.55 -8.09 1.08
CA TRP A 112 25.21 -9.11 2.08
C TRP A 112 23.70 -9.18 2.31
N LEU A 113 23.05 -8.03 2.51
CA LEU A 113 21.59 -7.95 2.71
C LEU A 113 20.83 -8.53 1.51
N LEU A 114 21.28 -8.24 0.28
CA LEU A 114 20.69 -8.78 -0.94
C LEU A 114 20.80 -10.32 -0.98
N HIS A 115 21.98 -10.87 -0.69
CA HIS A 115 22.18 -12.32 -0.65
C HIS A 115 21.36 -12.99 0.44
N TYR A 116 21.28 -12.36 1.61
CA TYR A 116 20.47 -12.84 2.72
C TYR A 116 18.98 -12.86 2.37
N GLU A 117 18.43 -11.80 1.77
CA GLU A 117 17.03 -11.79 1.34
C GLU A 117 16.77 -12.80 0.21
N ARG A 118 17.66 -12.94 -0.76
CA ARG A 118 17.56 -13.99 -1.79
C ARG A 118 17.41 -15.37 -1.16
N TRP A 119 18.26 -15.66 -0.17
CA TRP A 119 18.18 -16.93 0.57
C TRP A 119 16.86 -17.06 1.34
N LEU A 120 16.37 -16.02 1.99
CA LEU A 120 15.09 -16.04 2.68
C LEU A 120 13.93 -16.33 1.72
N PHE A 121 13.86 -15.60 0.62
CA PHE A 121 12.77 -15.74 -0.36
C PHE A 121 12.81 -17.09 -1.09
N SER A 122 13.98 -17.70 -1.27
CA SER A 122 14.09 -19.03 -1.89
C SER A 122 13.40 -20.14 -1.10
N GLY A 123 13.18 -19.93 0.20
CA GLY A 123 12.50 -20.89 1.08
C GLY A 123 10.97 -20.90 0.96
N ALA A 124 10.37 -19.97 0.18
CA ALA A 124 8.94 -19.89 0.00
C ALA A 124 8.46 -20.72 -1.20
N ASP A 125 7.28 -21.30 -1.08
CA ASP A 125 6.57 -21.96 -2.19
C ASP A 125 5.75 -20.94 -2.97
N ARG A 126 5.31 -19.86 -2.31
CA ARG A 126 4.57 -18.76 -2.93
C ARG A 126 4.95 -17.42 -2.29
N VAL A 127 5.03 -16.37 -3.13
CA VAL A 127 5.35 -15.01 -2.72
C VAL A 127 4.25 -14.08 -3.23
N LEU A 128 3.58 -13.37 -2.33
CA LEU A 128 2.64 -12.33 -2.71
C LEU A 128 3.38 -11.00 -2.91
N ALA A 129 3.13 -10.37 -4.05
CA ALA A 129 3.52 -9.00 -4.33
C ALA A 129 2.25 -8.13 -4.32
N ASP A 130 2.33 -6.95 -3.72
CA ASP A 130 1.19 -6.01 -3.67
C ASP A 130 1.04 -5.17 -4.94
N THR A 131 2.05 -5.19 -5.83
CA THR A 131 2.04 -4.47 -7.11
C THR A 131 2.83 -5.23 -8.18
N PRO A 132 2.60 -4.94 -9.49
CA PRO A 132 3.41 -5.48 -10.58
C PRO A 132 4.91 -5.15 -10.44
N GLU A 133 5.24 -3.94 -9.96
CA GLU A 133 6.63 -3.52 -9.75
C GLU A 133 7.32 -4.24 -8.59
N HIS A 134 6.61 -4.52 -7.50
CA HIS A 134 7.17 -5.38 -6.45
C HIS A 134 7.35 -6.82 -6.94
N ALA A 135 6.41 -7.36 -7.73
CA ALA A 135 6.58 -8.66 -8.37
C ALA A 135 7.84 -8.69 -9.25
N ARG A 136 8.02 -7.67 -10.09
CA ARG A 136 9.19 -7.51 -10.95
C ARG A 136 10.49 -7.38 -10.16
N PHE A 137 10.45 -6.65 -9.04
CA PHE A 137 11.58 -6.52 -8.11
C PHE A 137 11.94 -7.85 -7.44
N PHE A 138 10.96 -8.61 -6.96
CA PHE A 138 11.20 -9.93 -6.35
C PHE A 138 11.79 -10.92 -7.35
N ILE A 139 11.31 -10.92 -8.59
CA ILE A 139 11.84 -11.77 -9.66
C ILE A 139 13.25 -11.33 -10.06
N LYS A 140 13.43 -10.08 -10.50
CA LYS A 140 14.69 -9.62 -11.11
C LYS A 140 15.79 -9.37 -10.08
N THR A 141 15.45 -8.81 -8.91
CA THR A 141 16.45 -8.41 -7.90
C THR A 141 16.66 -9.49 -6.85
N LEU A 142 15.59 -10.08 -6.31
CA LEU A 142 15.71 -11.12 -5.30
C LEU A 142 15.85 -12.53 -5.88
N GLY A 143 15.65 -12.70 -7.19
CA GLY A 143 15.84 -14.00 -7.87
C GLY A 143 14.74 -15.01 -7.56
N VAL A 144 13.54 -14.54 -7.20
CA VAL A 144 12.38 -15.42 -7.01
C VAL A 144 11.92 -15.97 -8.36
N ASP A 145 11.62 -17.26 -8.40
CA ASP A 145 11.06 -17.90 -9.58
C ASP A 145 9.73 -17.19 -9.97
N PRO A 146 9.58 -16.69 -11.21
CA PRO A 146 8.34 -16.06 -11.67
C PRO A 146 7.10 -16.90 -11.43
N ALA A 147 7.19 -18.24 -11.54
CA ALA A 147 6.09 -19.15 -11.30
C ALA A 147 5.60 -19.14 -9.84
N LYS A 148 6.41 -18.65 -8.90
CA LYS A 148 6.07 -18.56 -7.47
C LYS A 148 5.51 -17.21 -7.06
N VAL A 149 5.50 -16.20 -7.92
CA VAL A 149 5.05 -14.84 -7.59
C VAL A 149 3.63 -14.61 -8.05
N ASN A 150 2.77 -14.15 -7.14
CA ASN A 150 1.40 -13.74 -7.46
C ASN A 150 1.19 -12.30 -7.01
N ILE A 151 0.46 -11.53 -7.82
CA ILE A 151 0.06 -10.17 -7.45
C ILE A 151 -1.27 -10.26 -6.69
N VAL A 152 -1.28 -9.69 -5.47
CA VAL A 152 -2.48 -9.51 -4.66
C VAL A 152 -2.45 -8.11 -4.12
N TYR A 153 -3.26 -7.21 -4.68
CA TYR A 153 -3.30 -5.80 -4.27
C TYR A 153 -3.70 -5.63 -2.80
N VAL A 154 -3.37 -4.47 -2.21
CA VAL A 154 -3.71 -4.21 -0.81
C VAL A 154 -5.22 -3.94 -0.65
N GLY A 155 -5.79 -3.09 -1.51
CA GLY A 155 -7.20 -2.70 -1.41
C GLY A 155 -7.50 -1.73 -0.26
N ALA A 156 -8.78 -1.58 0.03
CA ALA A 156 -9.30 -0.83 1.18
C ALA A 156 -10.29 -1.71 1.98
N GLU A 157 -10.48 -1.39 3.25
CA GLU A 157 -11.49 -2.03 4.09
C GLU A 157 -12.87 -1.47 3.73
N GLU A 158 -13.58 -2.10 2.80
CA GLU A 158 -14.84 -1.60 2.24
C GLU A 158 -15.93 -1.31 3.27
N PRO A 159 -16.07 -2.09 4.38
CA PRO A 159 -17.01 -1.73 5.43
C PRO A 159 -16.72 -0.38 6.09
N LEU A 160 -15.47 0.08 6.02
CA LEU A 160 -15.02 1.35 6.58
C LEU A 160 -14.93 2.44 5.51
N PHE A 161 -14.36 2.13 4.35
CA PHE A 161 -14.16 3.06 3.23
C PHE A 161 -15.17 2.79 2.12
N SER A 162 -16.35 3.39 2.25
CA SER A 162 -17.46 3.29 1.30
C SER A 162 -17.71 4.62 0.59
N PRO A 163 -18.31 4.62 -0.60
CA PRO A 163 -18.63 5.87 -1.29
C PRO A 163 -19.66 6.70 -0.51
N ALA A 164 -19.50 8.01 -0.60
CA ALA A 164 -20.48 8.98 -0.09
C ALA A 164 -20.61 10.14 -1.08
N PRO A 165 -21.74 10.86 -1.10
CA PRO A 165 -21.90 12.06 -1.90
C PRO A 165 -20.76 13.05 -1.66
N LEU A 166 -20.39 13.81 -2.69
CA LEU A 166 -19.47 14.93 -2.50
C LEU A 166 -20.11 16.00 -1.60
N PRO A 167 -19.30 16.69 -0.78
CA PRO A 167 -19.80 17.85 -0.05
C PRO A 167 -20.27 18.94 -1.03
N ALA A 168 -21.17 19.78 -0.57
CA ALA A 168 -21.60 20.92 -1.38
C ALA A 168 -20.41 21.83 -1.69
N VAL A 169 -20.34 22.27 -2.94
CA VAL A 169 -19.34 23.23 -3.37
C VAL A 169 -19.66 24.59 -2.74
N GLY A 170 -18.79 25.06 -1.86
CA GLY A 170 -18.86 26.37 -1.23
C GLY A 170 -18.02 27.40 -2.00
N ASN A 171 -17.48 28.38 -1.28
CA ASN A 171 -16.59 29.39 -1.87
C ASN A 171 -15.22 28.84 -2.28
N GLU A 172 -14.83 27.69 -1.75
CA GLU A 172 -13.55 27.01 -2.06
C GLU A 172 -13.75 25.50 -2.03
N LEU A 173 -12.99 24.76 -2.82
CA LEU A 173 -12.92 23.31 -2.78
C LEU A 173 -11.87 22.85 -1.79
N GLU A 174 -12.06 21.71 -1.15
CA GLU A 174 -11.06 21.10 -0.30
C GLU A 174 -10.26 20.04 -1.03
N VAL A 175 -8.94 20.22 -1.05
CA VAL A 175 -7.92 19.28 -1.58
C VAL A 175 -7.21 18.67 -0.38
N LEU A 176 -7.36 17.35 -0.18
CA LEU A 176 -6.85 16.66 1.01
C LEU A 176 -5.72 15.69 0.68
N PHE A 177 -4.57 15.90 1.32
CA PHE A 177 -3.54 14.89 1.51
C PHE A 177 -3.67 14.31 2.93
N PHE A 178 -3.56 12.98 3.07
CA PHE A 178 -3.45 12.34 4.38
C PHE A 178 -2.36 11.26 4.35
N GLY A 179 -1.53 11.20 5.38
CA GLY A 179 -0.46 10.20 5.48
C GLY A 179 0.80 10.68 6.17
N SER A 180 1.84 9.84 6.09
CA SER A 180 3.14 10.16 6.69
C SER A 180 3.88 11.22 5.90
N PHE A 181 4.49 12.18 6.58
CA PHE A 181 5.34 13.20 5.97
C PHE A 181 6.76 12.65 5.76
N ILE A 182 6.94 11.80 4.74
CA ILE A 182 8.19 11.14 4.37
C ILE A 182 8.53 11.40 2.90
N PRO A 183 9.79 11.25 2.46
CA PRO A 183 10.21 11.53 1.07
C PRO A 183 9.41 10.76 0.02
N LEU A 184 9.07 9.49 0.28
CA LEU A 184 8.25 8.68 -0.61
C LEU A 184 6.91 9.34 -0.93
N GLN A 185 6.27 9.96 0.06
CA GLN A 185 4.95 10.60 -0.10
C GLN A 185 5.01 11.95 -0.82
N GLY A 186 6.15 12.66 -0.76
CA GLY A 186 6.38 13.94 -1.41
C GLY A 186 5.53 15.11 -0.91
N PRO A 187 5.30 15.30 0.42
CA PRO A 187 4.42 16.36 0.90
C PRO A 187 4.94 17.78 0.58
N GLN A 188 6.26 17.94 0.36
CA GLN A 188 6.84 19.21 -0.08
C GLN A 188 6.35 19.62 -1.47
N VAL A 189 6.17 18.65 -2.39
CA VAL A 189 5.62 18.90 -3.75
C VAL A 189 4.22 19.49 -3.67
N ILE A 190 3.42 19.05 -2.68
CA ILE A 190 2.07 19.58 -2.46
C ILE A 190 2.11 21.03 -2.00
N VAL A 191 3.01 21.38 -1.07
CA VAL A 191 3.17 22.77 -0.61
C VAL A 191 3.71 23.66 -1.74
N ASP A 192 4.67 23.16 -2.53
CA ASP A 192 5.23 23.89 -3.66
C ASP A 192 4.16 24.11 -4.75
N ALA A 193 3.29 23.11 -5.02
CA ALA A 193 2.13 23.26 -5.92
C ALA A 193 1.12 24.30 -5.39
N ALA A 194 0.79 24.26 -4.11
CA ALA A 194 -0.12 25.24 -3.49
C ALA A 194 0.41 26.68 -3.58
N ARG A 195 1.73 26.86 -3.60
CA ARG A 195 2.40 28.18 -3.75
C ARG A 195 2.22 28.78 -5.13
N ILE A 196 2.32 27.96 -6.17
CA ILE A 196 2.24 28.41 -7.58
C ILE A 196 0.84 28.29 -8.15
N TYR A 197 -0.10 27.77 -7.38
CA TYR A 197 -1.48 27.56 -7.79
C TYR A 197 -2.18 28.87 -8.13
N SER A 198 -2.83 28.94 -9.31
CA SER A 198 -3.51 30.11 -9.83
C SER A 198 -4.95 29.83 -10.32
N GLY A 199 -5.52 28.66 -9.98
CA GLY A 199 -6.89 28.27 -10.32
C GLY A 199 -7.97 28.86 -9.40
N PRO A 200 -9.20 28.37 -9.51
CA PRO A 200 -10.29 28.73 -8.61
C PRO A 200 -9.94 28.44 -7.14
N PRO A 201 -10.58 29.14 -6.18
CA PRO A 201 -10.21 29.00 -4.76
C PRO A 201 -10.25 27.55 -4.27
N VAL A 202 -9.12 27.08 -3.71
CA VAL A 202 -9.01 25.77 -3.07
C VAL A 202 -8.24 25.87 -1.76
N ARG A 203 -8.63 25.04 -0.80
CA ARG A 203 -7.90 24.82 0.45
C ARG A 203 -7.09 23.53 0.36
N TRP A 204 -5.78 23.62 0.52
CA TRP A 204 -4.88 22.49 0.57
C TRP A 204 -4.69 22.03 2.01
N THR A 205 -5.28 20.91 2.39
CA THR A 205 -5.13 20.37 3.73
C THR A 205 -4.16 19.17 3.71
N LEU A 206 -3.14 19.24 4.56
CA LEU A 206 -2.18 18.17 4.78
C LEU A 206 -2.37 17.57 6.17
N LEU A 207 -2.98 16.38 6.24
CA LEU A 207 -3.26 15.64 7.46
C LEU A 207 -2.19 14.59 7.71
N GLY A 208 -1.57 14.58 8.89
CA GLY A 208 -0.62 13.55 9.29
C GLY A 208 0.60 14.05 10.05
N GLN A 209 1.56 13.16 10.21
CA GLN A 209 2.80 13.37 10.95
C GLN A 209 4.01 12.81 10.19
N GLY A 210 5.21 13.21 10.56
CA GLY A 210 6.44 12.66 10.01
C GLY A 210 7.59 13.66 9.96
N PRO A 211 8.79 13.19 9.60
CA PRO A 211 10.02 13.99 9.67
C PRO A 211 10.00 15.24 8.78
N LEU A 212 9.24 15.22 7.67
CA LEU A 212 9.18 16.36 6.73
C LEU A 212 8.11 17.40 7.10
N ARG A 213 7.30 17.18 8.17
CA ARG A 213 6.19 18.08 8.50
C ARG A 213 6.67 19.49 8.83
N ALA A 214 7.71 19.62 9.66
CA ALA A 214 8.26 20.92 10.03
C ALA A 214 8.82 21.69 8.82
N ASP A 215 9.41 20.96 7.86
CA ASP A 215 9.86 21.56 6.60
C ASP A 215 8.70 22.05 5.73
N CYS A 216 7.65 21.24 5.58
CA CYS A 216 6.44 21.63 4.88
C CYS A 216 5.78 22.87 5.50
N GLN A 217 5.71 22.95 6.84
CA GLN A 217 5.18 24.12 7.55
C GLN A 217 6.03 25.36 7.32
N ARG A 218 7.37 25.25 7.29
CA ARG A 218 8.26 26.39 6.95
C ARG A 218 8.03 26.86 5.52
N ARG A 219 7.93 25.92 4.56
CA ARG A 219 7.65 26.22 3.14
C ARG A 219 6.28 26.89 2.97
N ALA A 220 5.28 26.50 3.74
CA ALA A 220 3.92 27.02 3.66
C ALA A 220 3.76 28.43 4.29
N ARG A 221 4.80 29.01 4.88
CA ARG A 221 4.70 30.36 5.48
C ARG A 221 4.21 31.38 4.46
N GLY A 222 3.19 32.14 4.84
CA GLY A 222 2.55 33.15 3.99
C GLY A 222 1.50 32.59 3.02
N LEU A 223 1.26 31.28 2.98
CA LEU A 223 0.19 30.68 2.16
C LEU A 223 -1.09 30.57 3.00
N ALA A 224 -2.07 31.41 2.74
CA ALA A 224 -3.36 31.39 3.45
C ALA A 224 -4.24 30.17 3.07
N ASN A 225 -3.97 29.57 1.91
CA ASN A 225 -4.70 28.43 1.35
C ASN A 225 -4.17 27.06 1.80
N VAL A 226 -3.12 27.01 2.65
CA VAL A 226 -2.54 25.75 3.13
C VAL A 226 -2.82 25.53 4.62
N ASN A 227 -3.41 24.39 4.95
CA ASN A 227 -3.75 23.98 6.31
C ASN A 227 -3.04 22.68 6.70
N PHE A 228 -2.64 22.52 7.98
CA PHE A 228 -2.02 21.31 8.52
C PHE A 228 -2.88 20.74 9.64
N GLU A 229 -3.36 19.51 9.46
CA GLU A 229 -4.07 18.76 10.48
C GLU A 229 -3.18 17.71 11.13
N ASN A 230 -3.45 17.42 12.40
CA ASN A 230 -2.79 16.33 13.11
C ASN A 230 -3.37 14.98 12.69
N TRP A 231 -2.64 13.89 13.03
CA TRP A 231 -3.12 12.55 12.83
C TRP A 231 -4.42 12.32 13.59
N ILE A 232 -5.37 11.66 12.94
CA ILE A 232 -6.66 11.29 13.52
C ILE A 232 -6.77 9.76 13.65
N PRO A 233 -7.63 9.24 14.53
CA PRO A 233 -7.88 7.81 14.61
C PRO A 233 -8.31 7.22 13.26
N TYR A 234 -7.83 6.03 12.95
CA TYR A 234 -8.08 5.38 11.65
C TYR A 234 -9.58 5.24 11.33
N ARG A 235 -10.39 4.94 12.34
CA ARG A 235 -11.86 4.85 12.22
C ARG A 235 -12.53 6.15 11.80
N ASP A 236 -11.90 7.30 12.05
CA ASP A 236 -12.45 8.62 11.76
C ASP A 236 -12.00 9.13 10.38
N LEU A 237 -11.04 8.44 9.77
CA LEU A 237 -10.46 8.81 8.48
C LEU A 237 -11.49 8.81 7.33
N PRO A 238 -12.43 7.86 7.21
CA PRO A 238 -13.45 7.91 6.17
C PRO A 238 -14.32 9.18 6.22
N ALA A 239 -14.74 9.58 7.42
CA ALA A 239 -15.50 10.82 7.58
C ALA A 239 -14.69 12.07 7.18
N ARG A 240 -13.37 12.06 7.40
CA ARG A 240 -12.48 13.14 6.96
C ARG A 240 -12.30 13.14 5.44
N ILE A 241 -12.16 11.96 4.82
CA ILE A 241 -12.10 11.79 3.36
C ILE A 241 -13.39 12.31 2.72
N HIS A 242 -14.55 11.97 3.28
CA HIS A 242 -15.86 12.37 2.73
C HIS A 242 -16.10 13.88 2.75
N ARG A 243 -15.39 14.65 3.57
CA ARG A 243 -15.44 16.11 3.57
C ARG A 243 -14.56 16.77 2.51
N ALA A 244 -13.68 16.01 1.84
CA ALA A 244 -12.83 16.52 0.79
C ALA A 244 -13.47 16.36 -0.60
N HIS A 245 -13.15 17.28 -1.51
CA HIS A 245 -13.58 17.25 -2.90
C HIS A 245 -12.60 16.52 -3.78
N ILE A 246 -11.29 16.73 -3.55
CA ILE A 246 -10.17 16.13 -4.32
C ILE A 246 -9.19 15.51 -3.33
N LEU A 247 -8.76 14.30 -3.61
CA LEU A 247 -7.72 13.64 -2.80
C LEU A 247 -6.38 13.63 -3.51
N LEU A 248 -5.33 13.62 -2.70
CA LEU A 248 -3.94 13.60 -3.16
C LEU A 248 -3.26 12.28 -2.78
N GLY A 249 -2.61 11.67 -3.77
CA GLY A 249 -1.87 10.43 -3.63
C GLY A 249 -0.42 10.62 -3.19
N VAL A 250 0.52 10.23 -4.04
CA VAL A 250 1.97 10.20 -3.80
C VAL A 250 2.70 11.00 -4.86
N PHE A 251 3.71 11.76 -4.46
CA PHE A 251 4.44 12.66 -5.35
C PHE A 251 5.97 12.59 -5.19
N GLY A 252 6.46 11.68 -4.35
CA GLY A 252 7.89 11.58 -4.07
C GLY A 252 8.70 11.07 -5.25
N PRO A 253 9.94 11.59 -5.46
CA PRO A 253 10.80 11.22 -6.59
C PRO A 253 11.59 9.92 -6.37
N THR A 254 11.35 9.20 -5.27
CA THR A 254 12.16 8.02 -4.96
C THR A 254 11.83 6.86 -5.89
N ALA A 255 12.83 6.05 -6.25
CA ALA A 255 12.61 4.86 -7.07
C ALA A 255 11.59 3.90 -6.45
N LYS A 256 11.49 3.86 -5.13
CA LYS A 256 10.49 3.07 -4.42
C LYS A 256 9.08 3.64 -4.56
N ALA A 257 8.90 4.95 -4.68
CA ALA A 257 7.58 5.54 -4.91
C ALA A 257 6.91 4.99 -6.18
N GLY A 258 7.70 4.66 -7.21
CA GLY A 258 7.20 4.01 -8.42
C GLY A 258 6.82 2.53 -8.26
N ARG A 259 7.17 1.88 -7.14
CA ARG A 259 6.88 0.46 -6.90
C ARG A 259 5.67 0.21 -6.01
N VAL A 260 5.20 1.23 -5.29
CA VAL A 260 4.13 1.08 -4.29
C VAL A 260 2.84 1.74 -4.74
N MET A 261 1.73 1.16 -4.33
CA MET A 261 0.42 1.82 -4.27
C MET A 261 0.07 1.98 -2.79
N PRO A 262 0.16 3.20 -2.22
CA PRO A 262 -0.11 3.40 -0.80
C PRO A 262 -1.61 3.32 -0.49
N ASN A 263 -1.93 2.92 0.74
CA ASN A 263 -3.30 2.71 1.21
C ASN A 263 -4.26 3.86 0.87
N LYS A 264 -3.77 5.12 0.91
CA LYS A 264 -4.57 6.31 0.60
C LYS A 264 -5.16 6.30 -0.82
N VAL A 265 -4.46 5.69 -1.78
CA VAL A 265 -4.97 5.56 -3.16
C VAL A 265 -6.19 4.65 -3.18
N PHE A 266 -6.08 3.46 -2.60
CA PHE A 266 -7.20 2.52 -2.50
C PHE A 266 -8.38 3.14 -1.72
N GLN A 267 -8.09 3.84 -0.62
CA GLN A 267 -9.09 4.49 0.22
C GLN A 267 -9.80 5.64 -0.51
N ALA A 268 -9.06 6.43 -1.28
CA ALA A 268 -9.62 7.51 -2.11
C ALA A 268 -10.59 6.95 -3.15
N LEU A 269 -10.15 5.95 -3.90
CA LEU A 269 -10.94 5.30 -4.94
C LEU A 269 -12.16 4.60 -4.35
N ALA A 270 -12.00 3.87 -3.22
CA ALA A 270 -13.10 3.20 -2.53
C ALA A 270 -14.16 4.19 -2.04
N CYS A 271 -13.74 5.36 -1.55
CA CYS A 271 -14.65 6.44 -1.12
C CYS A 271 -15.28 7.23 -2.28
N GLY A 272 -14.96 6.89 -3.54
CA GLY A 272 -15.50 7.60 -4.70
C GLY A 272 -15.07 9.06 -4.76
N ARG A 273 -13.79 9.35 -4.50
CA ARG A 273 -13.23 10.71 -4.58
C ARG A 273 -12.31 10.86 -5.80
N PRO A 274 -12.42 11.97 -6.56
CA PRO A 274 -11.39 12.30 -7.55
C PRO A 274 -10.01 12.32 -6.92
N LEU A 275 -9.04 11.72 -7.59
CA LEU A 275 -7.68 11.55 -7.09
C LEU A 275 -6.67 12.20 -8.03
N VAL A 276 -5.69 12.94 -7.48
CA VAL A 276 -4.48 13.33 -8.20
C VAL A 276 -3.30 12.56 -7.61
N THR A 277 -2.53 11.86 -8.44
CA THR A 277 -1.37 11.09 -7.99
C THR A 277 -0.34 10.93 -9.10
N CYS A 278 0.90 10.52 -8.76
CA CYS A 278 1.90 10.21 -9.76
C CYS A 278 1.52 8.99 -10.59
N GLN A 279 1.73 9.09 -11.90
CA GLN A 279 1.78 7.95 -12.78
C GLN A 279 2.97 7.06 -12.38
N ALA A 280 2.72 5.76 -12.21
CA ALA A 280 3.76 4.82 -11.85
C ALA A 280 3.43 3.41 -12.37
N PRO A 281 4.45 2.61 -12.73
CA PRO A 281 4.24 1.25 -13.25
C PRO A 281 3.76 0.26 -12.16
N SER A 282 3.54 0.71 -10.94
CA SER A 282 2.88 -0.06 -9.88
C SER A 282 1.37 -0.20 -10.07
N TYR A 283 0.75 0.66 -10.89
CA TYR A 283 -0.66 0.58 -11.23
C TYR A 283 -0.91 -0.40 -12.36
N PRO A 284 -2.13 -1.00 -12.47
CA PRO A 284 -2.51 -1.81 -13.63
C PRO A 284 -2.38 -1.01 -14.95
N ASP A 285 -1.83 -1.61 -15.99
CA ASP A 285 -1.61 -0.95 -17.29
C ASP A 285 -2.94 -0.44 -17.89
N GLU A 286 -4.02 -1.21 -17.76
CA GLU A 286 -5.35 -0.78 -18.21
C GLU A 286 -5.87 0.45 -17.46
N LEU A 287 -5.56 0.56 -16.16
CA LEU A 287 -5.95 1.71 -15.35
C LEU A 287 -5.16 2.96 -15.78
N LEU A 288 -3.86 2.79 -16.05
CA LEU A 288 -2.99 3.87 -16.56
C LEU A 288 -3.43 4.36 -17.94
N ALA A 289 -3.91 3.48 -18.81
CA ALA A 289 -4.38 3.81 -20.15
C ALA A 289 -5.81 4.39 -20.17
N SER A 290 -6.54 4.30 -19.04
CA SER A 290 -7.95 4.72 -18.97
C SER A 290 -8.07 6.24 -18.93
N GLN A 291 -8.82 6.80 -19.87
CA GLN A 291 -9.19 8.24 -19.91
C GLN A 291 -10.24 8.61 -18.87
N ASN A 292 -10.98 7.62 -18.34
CA ASN A 292 -12.07 7.81 -17.41
C ASN A 292 -11.89 6.95 -16.15
N SER A 293 -10.75 7.14 -15.46
CA SER A 293 -10.43 6.41 -14.22
C SER A 293 -10.82 7.16 -12.94
N GLY A 294 -11.19 8.44 -13.06
CA GLY A 294 -11.34 9.33 -11.90
C GLY A 294 -10.01 9.79 -11.31
N ILE A 295 -8.88 9.45 -11.93
CA ILE A 295 -7.52 9.78 -11.50
C ILE A 295 -6.91 10.75 -12.50
N ALA A 296 -6.39 11.87 -11.99
CA ALA A 296 -5.50 12.75 -12.73
C ALA A 296 -4.05 12.33 -12.48
N TRP A 297 -3.37 11.94 -13.54
CA TRP A 297 -1.99 11.46 -13.49
C TRP A 297 -1.00 12.58 -13.71
N ILE A 298 0.01 12.70 -12.84
CA ILE A 298 1.12 13.65 -12.99
C ILE A 298 2.46 12.94 -12.90
N GLN A 299 3.55 13.66 -13.22
CA GLN A 299 4.90 13.13 -13.01
C GLN A 299 5.35 13.26 -11.55
N ALA A 300 6.30 12.41 -11.14
CA ALA A 300 6.89 12.49 -9.80
C ALA A 300 7.63 13.83 -9.62
N ALA A 301 7.52 14.41 -8.41
CA ALA A 301 8.12 15.70 -8.05
C ALA A 301 7.68 16.90 -8.91
N ASP A 302 6.60 16.79 -9.67
CA ASP A 302 6.07 17.84 -10.53
C ASP A 302 5.02 18.69 -9.79
N ALA A 303 5.48 19.76 -9.16
CA ALA A 303 4.60 20.69 -8.46
C ALA A 303 3.72 21.50 -9.43
N ALA A 304 4.21 21.81 -10.64
CA ALA A 304 3.44 22.54 -11.66
C ALA A 304 2.30 21.66 -12.18
N GLY A 305 2.61 20.44 -12.60
CA GLY A 305 1.58 19.48 -13.03
C GLY A 305 0.55 19.16 -11.95
N LEU A 306 0.95 19.15 -10.64
CA LEU A 306 0.00 19.02 -9.56
C LEU A 306 -0.92 20.25 -9.43
N ALA A 307 -0.37 21.45 -9.53
CA ALA A 307 -1.15 22.68 -9.49
C ALA A 307 -2.15 22.76 -10.66
N ASP A 308 -1.69 22.42 -11.86
CA ASP A 308 -2.50 22.42 -13.08
C ASP A 308 -3.64 21.36 -13.00
N ALA A 309 -3.34 20.14 -12.56
CA ALA A 309 -4.34 19.09 -12.42
C ALA A 309 -5.43 19.46 -11.39
N VAL A 310 -5.04 20.10 -10.27
CA VAL A 310 -6.00 20.59 -9.29
C VAL A 310 -6.81 21.78 -9.86
N ALA A 311 -6.19 22.69 -10.62
CA ALA A 311 -6.85 23.81 -11.25
C ALA A 311 -7.90 23.34 -12.28
N GLU A 312 -7.56 22.33 -13.09
CA GLU A 312 -8.49 21.73 -14.04
C GLU A 312 -9.72 21.15 -13.33
N LEU A 313 -9.50 20.34 -12.28
CA LEU A 313 -10.61 19.77 -11.49
C LEU A 313 -11.45 20.85 -10.78
N ALA A 314 -10.79 21.90 -10.26
CA ALA A 314 -11.47 22.98 -9.56
C ALA A 314 -12.26 23.90 -10.50
N SER A 315 -11.88 23.99 -11.77
CA SER A 315 -12.59 24.78 -12.78
C SER A 315 -13.88 24.14 -13.28
N GLN A 316 -14.09 22.85 -12.97
CA GLN A 316 -15.24 22.05 -13.42
C GLN A 316 -15.90 21.31 -12.22
N PRO A 317 -16.36 22.04 -11.19
CA PRO A 317 -16.85 21.42 -9.97
C PRO A 317 -18.06 20.51 -10.19
N GLU A 318 -18.85 20.77 -11.22
CA GLU A 318 -20.01 19.93 -11.62
C GLU A 318 -19.59 18.53 -12.12
N GLN A 319 -18.35 18.35 -12.57
CA GLN A 319 -17.83 17.06 -13.02
C GLN A 319 -17.21 16.22 -11.90
N LEU A 320 -16.94 16.80 -10.74
CA LEU A 320 -16.29 16.08 -9.63
C LEU A 320 -17.07 14.85 -9.18
N ALA A 321 -18.41 14.92 -9.20
CA ALA A 321 -19.24 13.76 -8.86
C ALA A 321 -19.05 12.61 -9.87
N ALA A 322 -19.03 12.92 -11.17
CA ALA A 322 -18.80 11.92 -12.22
C ALA A 322 -17.39 11.34 -12.14
N LYS A 323 -16.37 12.16 -11.86
CA LYS A 323 -14.99 11.70 -11.64
C LYS A 323 -14.88 10.84 -10.37
N GLY A 324 -15.60 11.17 -9.31
CA GLY A 324 -15.67 10.33 -8.10
C GLY A 324 -16.34 8.98 -8.38
N ALA A 325 -17.39 8.93 -9.15
CA ALA A 325 -18.02 7.68 -9.60
C ALA A 325 -17.06 6.84 -10.45
N ALA A 326 -16.29 7.48 -11.34
CA ALA A 326 -15.25 6.79 -12.13
C ALA A 326 -14.11 6.25 -11.25
N SER A 327 -13.70 6.99 -10.20
CA SER A 327 -12.76 6.49 -9.18
C SER A 327 -13.28 5.22 -8.50
N ARG A 328 -14.55 5.23 -8.09
CA ARG A 328 -15.20 4.07 -7.48
C ARG A 328 -15.27 2.87 -8.43
N ALA A 329 -15.65 3.08 -9.69
CA ALA A 329 -15.67 2.04 -10.70
C ALA A 329 -14.27 1.44 -10.94
N SER A 330 -13.22 2.27 -10.94
CA SER A 330 -11.83 1.81 -11.01
C SER A 330 -11.45 0.96 -9.79
N TYR A 331 -11.87 1.36 -8.58
CA TYR A 331 -11.68 0.56 -7.37
C TYR A 331 -12.35 -0.81 -7.49
N GLU A 332 -13.61 -0.84 -7.86
CA GLU A 332 -14.41 -2.06 -8.00
C GLU A 332 -13.80 -3.03 -9.00
N LYS A 333 -13.33 -2.52 -10.13
CA LYS A 333 -12.73 -3.33 -11.20
C LYS A 333 -11.38 -3.95 -10.81
N TYR A 334 -10.52 -3.23 -10.06
CA TYR A 334 -9.13 -3.67 -9.87
C TYR A 334 -8.76 -4.01 -8.43
N PHE A 335 -9.44 -3.45 -7.43
CA PHE A 335 -8.96 -3.43 -6.04
C PHE A 335 -10.01 -3.81 -5.01
N SER A 336 -11.22 -4.18 -5.42
CA SER A 336 -12.30 -4.58 -4.51
C SER A 336 -11.93 -5.80 -3.68
N THR A 337 -12.63 -5.99 -2.56
CA THR A 337 -12.48 -7.19 -1.71
C THR A 337 -12.66 -8.47 -2.52
N ASP A 338 -13.59 -8.49 -3.49
CA ASP A 338 -13.82 -9.64 -4.36
C ASP A 338 -12.61 -9.91 -5.27
N MET A 339 -12.03 -8.88 -5.88
CA MET A 339 -10.82 -9.01 -6.70
C MET A 339 -9.63 -9.51 -5.87
N ILE A 340 -9.45 -8.99 -4.65
CA ILE A 340 -8.38 -9.47 -3.75
C ILE A 340 -8.60 -10.93 -3.37
N ARG A 341 -9.84 -11.33 -3.09
CA ARG A 341 -10.20 -12.73 -2.81
C ARG A 341 -9.89 -13.64 -3.99
N GLU A 342 -10.21 -13.23 -5.21
CA GLU A 342 -9.90 -14.00 -6.42
C GLU A 342 -8.39 -14.12 -6.64
N GLN A 343 -7.64 -13.04 -6.47
CA GLN A 343 -6.18 -13.04 -6.59
C GLN A 343 -5.53 -13.95 -5.54
N LEU A 344 -6.00 -13.89 -4.29
CA LEU A 344 -5.54 -14.80 -3.24
C LEU A 344 -5.90 -16.26 -3.55
N HIS A 345 -7.12 -16.51 -4.02
CA HIS A 345 -7.56 -17.85 -4.42
C HIS A 345 -6.68 -18.43 -5.54
N ALA A 346 -6.35 -17.62 -6.55
CA ALA A 346 -5.44 -18.03 -7.61
C ALA A 346 -4.04 -18.38 -7.07
N ALA A 347 -3.50 -17.56 -6.15
CA ALA A 347 -2.22 -17.84 -5.50
C ALA A 347 -2.24 -19.17 -4.73
N LEU A 348 -3.30 -19.44 -3.98
CA LEU A 348 -3.47 -20.68 -3.22
C LEU A 348 -3.66 -21.91 -4.13
N THR A 349 -4.42 -21.77 -5.21
CA THR A 349 -4.64 -22.86 -6.17
C THR A 349 -3.35 -23.25 -6.89
N ALA A 350 -2.49 -22.29 -7.16
CA ALA A 350 -1.20 -22.55 -7.81
C ALA A 350 -0.15 -23.23 -6.87
N MET A 351 -0.48 -23.52 -5.61
CA MET A 351 0.36 -24.28 -4.65
C MET A 351 0.04 -25.79 -4.67
N THR A 352 -0.98 -26.21 -5.40
CA THR A 352 -1.33 -27.62 -5.64
C THR A 352 -0.67 -28.13 -6.89
#